data_0b6526f400cff6409887cd23069f9f47
#
_entry.id   0b6526f400cff6409887cd23069f9f47
#
_cell.length_a   1.000
_cell.length_b   1.000
_cell.length_c   1.000
_cell.angle_alpha   90.00
_cell.angle_beta   90.00
_cell.angle_gamma   90.00
#
_symmetry.space_group_name_H-M   'P 1'
#
loop_
_entity.id
_entity.type
_entity.pdbx_description
1 polymer ?
#
loop_
_entity_poly.entity_id
_entity_poly.type
_entity_poly.pdbx_seq_one_letter_code
_entity_poly.pdbx_strand_id
1 'polypeptide(L)'
;MTYPITKWIVAFLVVATLAGCSEDAPQRAERPAPVHFESGDECHVCGMAITHFPGPKGQAFTEREQDIRKFCSTKDMFAWFLQPENENRDHTLYVHNMAETHWEHPDDTHLIDARKAFYVVGSSLNGAMGPTLASFATETDAVDFAADHGGEVLSFSDITLEHLNSGMAMHDMAGMHEGHEVRDGAGMVDAHDSGAMTH
;
A
#
# COMPACT_ATOMS: atom_id res chain seq x y z
N MET A 1 52.76 12.34 -62.69
CA MET A 1 51.73 13.25 -62.13
C MET A 1 50.60 12.44 -61.51
N THR A 2 50.82 11.79 -60.34
CA THR A 2 49.83 10.86 -59.73
C THR A 2 49.77 11.02 -58.19
N TYR A 3 49.85 12.26 -57.65
CA TYR A 3 49.97 12.49 -56.22
C TYR A 3 48.80 13.14 -55.46
N PRO A 4 47.73 13.68 -56.06
CA PRO A 4 46.69 14.31 -55.22
C PRO A 4 45.59 13.36 -54.73
N ILE A 5 45.29 12.26 -55.45
CA ILE A 5 44.12 11.42 -55.14
C ILE A 5 44.34 10.55 -53.90
N THR A 6 45.59 10.04 -53.70
CA THR A 6 45.93 9.17 -52.57
C THR A 6 45.84 9.88 -51.24
N LYS A 7 46.16 11.19 -51.15
CA LYS A 7 46.06 12.00 -49.94
C LYS A 7 44.61 12.24 -49.50
N TRP A 8 43.71 12.36 -50.45
CA TRP A 8 42.28 12.55 -50.18
C TRP A 8 41.62 11.25 -49.68
N ILE A 9 42.03 10.09 -50.19
CA ILE A 9 41.50 8.78 -49.73
C ILE A 9 41.95 8.48 -48.28
N VAL A 10 43.20 8.79 -47.92
CA VAL A 10 43.69 8.57 -46.57
C VAL A 10 43.02 9.54 -45.59
N ALA A 11 42.75 10.79 -45.95
CA ALA A 11 42.03 11.76 -45.11
C ALA A 11 40.58 11.34 -44.89
N PHE A 12 39.90 10.75 -45.89
CA PHE A 12 38.53 10.29 -45.76
C PHE A 12 38.42 9.02 -44.90
N LEU A 13 39.43 8.17 -44.93
CA LEU A 13 39.46 6.92 -44.15
C LEU A 13 39.70 7.18 -42.65
N VAL A 14 40.43 8.25 -42.27
CA VAL A 14 40.66 8.63 -40.87
C VAL A 14 39.43 9.29 -40.22
N VAL A 15 38.62 10.00 -40.99
CA VAL A 15 37.37 10.60 -40.49
C VAL A 15 36.27 9.56 -40.20
N ALA A 16 36.26 8.45 -40.93
CA ALA A 16 35.26 7.38 -40.76
C ALA A 16 35.43 6.54 -39.49
N THR A 17 36.57 6.60 -38.79
CA THR A 17 36.82 5.82 -37.58
C THR A 17 36.42 6.48 -36.26
N LEU A 18 35.98 7.74 -36.29
CA LEU A 18 35.53 8.51 -35.10
C LEU A 18 34.02 8.45 -34.85
N ALA A 19 33.24 7.74 -35.67
CA ALA A 19 31.78 7.68 -35.55
C ALA A 19 31.27 6.43 -34.77
N GLY A 20 32.12 5.77 -34.00
CA GLY A 20 31.80 4.46 -33.39
C GLY A 20 31.86 4.37 -31.88
N CYS A 21 31.48 5.41 -31.14
CA CYS A 21 31.17 5.29 -29.71
C CYS A 21 29.90 6.08 -29.40
N SER A 22 28.76 5.55 -29.83
CA SER A 22 27.54 5.74 -29.06
C SER A 22 27.64 4.79 -27.86
N GLU A 23 28.08 5.32 -26.73
CA GLU A 23 27.80 4.67 -25.45
C GLU A 23 26.28 4.61 -25.38
N ASP A 24 25.75 3.41 -25.58
CA ASP A 24 24.40 3.08 -25.17
C ASP A 24 24.36 3.39 -23.66
N ALA A 25 23.81 4.55 -23.31
CA ALA A 25 23.45 4.83 -21.92
C ALA A 25 22.62 3.62 -21.45
N PRO A 26 22.92 3.02 -20.28
CA PRO A 26 22.17 1.88 -19.81
C PRO A 26 20.70 2.22 -19.88
N GLN A 27 19.96 1.54 -20.75
CA GLN A 27 18.50 1.69 -20.83
C GLN A 27 17.99 1.33 -19.45
N ARG A 28 17.62 2.37 -18.68
CA ARG A 28 16.92 2.19 -17.43
C ARG A 28 15.68 1.39 -17.79
N ALA A 29 15.63 0.14 -17.32
CA ALA A 29 14.50 -0.74 -17.58
C ALA A 29 13.22 0.05 -17.32
N GLU A 30 12.36 0.14 -18.32
CA GLU A 30 11.11 0.88 -18.23
C GLU A 30 10.29 0.25 -17.10
N ARG A 31 9.89 1.08 -16.13
CA ARG A 31 9.10 0.59 -14.99
C ARG A 31 7.78 0.05 -15.50
N PRO A 32 7.37 -1.16 -15.09
CA PRO A 32 6.08 -1.70 -15.51
C PRO A 32 4.95 -0.76 -15.08
N ALA A 33 3.96 -0.60 -15.95
CA ALA A 33 2.74 0.16 -15.60
C ALA A 33 1.89 -0.64 -14.59
N PRO A 34 1.08 0.04 -13.75
CA PRO A 34 0.15 -0.64 -12.86
C PRO A 34 -0.91 -1.41 -13.66
N VAL A 35 -1.48 -2.45 -13.06
CA VAL A 35 -2.53 -3.27 -13.65
C VAL A 35 -3.80 -3.21 -12.81
N HIS A 36 -4.95 -3.49 -13.43
CA HIS A 36 -6.22 -3.58 -12.72
C HIS A 36 -6.26 -4.77 -11.77
N PHE A 37 -7.05 -4.62 -10.69
CA PHE A 37 -7.39 -5.71 -9.81
C PHE A 37 -8.58 -6.48 -10.37
N GLU A 38 -8.39 -7.77 -10.64
CA GLU A 38 -9.43 -8.66 -11.14
C GLU A 38 -10.24 -9.27 -9.99
N SER A 39 -11.46 -9.68 -10.27
CA SER A 39 -12.36 -10.28 -9.25
C SER A 39 -11.82 -11.59 -8.63
N GLY A 40 -10.90 -12.26 -9.31
CA GLY A 40 -10.24 -13.48 -8.84
C GLY A 40 -8.89 -13.23 -8.16
N ASP A 41 -8.45 -11.98 -8.03
CA ASP A 41 -7.16 -11.68 -7.39
C ASP A 41 -7.24 -11.87 -5.88
N GLU A 42 -6.24 -12.58 -5.36
CA GLU A 42 -6.07 -12.82 -3.93
C GLU A 42 -4.87 -12.03 -3.39
N CYS A 43 -5.02 -11.55 -2.16
CA CYS A 43 -3.98 -10.83 -1.46
C CYS A 43 -2.78 -11.74 -1.19
N HIS A 44 -1.59 -11.32 -1.59
CA HIS A 44 -0.35 -12.07 -1.41
C HIS A 44 -0.03 -12.39 0.07
N VAL A 45 -0.47 -11.54 1.00
CA VAL A 45 -0.18 -11.70 2.45
C VAL A 45 -1.25 -12.52 3.14
N CYS A 46 -2.54 -12.21 2.94
CA CYS A 46 -3.62 -12.80 3.72
C CYS A 46 -4.53 -13.77 2.95
N GLY A 47 -4.38 -13.87 1.61
CA GLY A 47 -5.17 -14.78 0.76
C GLY A 47 -6.63 -14.35 0.54
N MET A 48 -7.04 -13.17 1.00
CA MET A 48 -8.42 -12.69 0.80
C MET A 48 -8.61 -12.09 -0.59
N ALA A 49 -9.83 -12.20 -1.13
CA ALA A 49 -10.22 -11.56 -2.38
C ALA A 49 -10.10 -10.03 -2.26
N ILE A 50 -9.31 -9.42 -3.16
CA ILE A 50 -8.90 -8.01 -3.02
C ILE A 50 -10.04 -7.04 -3.26
N THR A 51 -10.86 -7.28 -4.29
CA THR A 51 -11.88 -6.35 -4.77
C THR A 51 -13.10 -6.22 -3.85
N HIS A 52 -13.22 -7.08 -2.84
CA HIS A 52 -14.39 -7.11 -1.94
C HIS A 52 -14.30 -6.15 -0.75
N PHE A 53 -13.17 -5.48 -0.56
CA PHE A 53 -12.91 -4.68 0.63
C PHE A 53 -12.70 -3.20 0.30
N PRO A 54 -13.02 -2.29 1.24
CA PRO A 54 -12.78 -0.87 1.07
C PRO A 54 -11.30 -0.49 1.23
N GLY A 55 -10.99 0.77 0.99
CA GLY A 55 -9.68 1.38 1.18
C GLY A 55 -8.66 1.07 0.09
N PRO A 56 -7.52 1.75 0.11
CA PRO A 56 -6.49 1.66 -0.92
C PRO A 56 -5.85 0.28 -0.98
N LYS A 57 -5.62 -0.20 -2.20
CA LYS A 57 -4.92 -1.44 -2.53
C LYS A 57 -3.48 -1.16 -2.92
N GLY A 58 -2.64 -2.20 -2.91
CA GLY A 58 -1.26 -2.11 -3.34
C GLY A 58 -0.87 -3.16 -4.37
N GLN A 59 0.14 -2.82 -5.18
CA GLN A 59 0.77 -3.74 -6.13
C GLN A 59 2.29 -3.65 -6.03
N ALA A 60 2.98 -4.76 -6.20
CA ALA A 60 4.44 -4.82 -6.28
C ALA A 60 4.88 -5.63 -7.49
N PHE A 61 5.74 -5.03 -8.30
CA PHE A 61 6.44 -5.68 -9.40
C PHE A 61 7.86 -5.97 -8.96
N THR A 62 8.28 -7.22 -9.04
CA THR A 62 9.62 -7.64 -8.65
C THR A 62 10.47 -7.88 -9.90
N GLU A 63 11.74 -7.48 -9.88
CA GLU A 63 12.63 -7.62 -11.06
C GLU A 63 12.83 -9.07 -11.53
N ARG A 64 12.70 -10.04 -10.63
CA ARG A 64 13.02 -11.45 -10.89
C ARG A 64 11.81 -12.30 -11.24
N GLU A 65 10.63 -11.84 -10.91
CA GLU A 65 9.40 -12.59 -11.09
C GLU A 65 8.50 -11.78 -12.03
N GLN A 66 8.05 -12.41 -13.10
CA GLN A 66 7.01 -11.84 -13.95
C GLN A 66 5.67 -11.76 -13.18
N ASP A 67 5.67 -12.19 -11.93
CA ASP A 67 4.50 -12.21 -11.07
C ASP A 67 4.33 -10.88 -10.34
N ILE A 68 3.14 -10.34 -10.51
CA ILE A 68 2.70 -9.15 -9.80
C ILE A 68 2.14 -9.58 -8.45
N ARG A 69 2.69 -9.04 -7.37
CA ARG A 69 2.12 -9.24 -6.04
C ARG A 69 1.06 -8.19 -5.80
N LYS A 70 -0.15 -8.63 -5.51
CA LYS A 70 -1.29 -7.77 -5.24
C LYS A 70 -1.68 -7.87 -3.76
N PHE A 71 -2.12 -6.75 -3.19
CA PHE A 71 -2.43 -6.64 -1.76
C PHE A 71 -3.80 -6.01 -1.57
N CYS A 72 -4.60 -6.56 -0.67
CA CYS A 72 -5.94 -6.05 -0.37
C CYS A 72 -5.93 -4.73 0.42
N SER A 73 -4.77 -4.31 0.93
CA SER A 73 -4.58 -3.03 1.59
C SER A 73 -3.15 -2.51 1.44
N THR A 74 -2.95 -1.20 1.60
CA THR A 74 -1.63 -0.59 1.72
C THR A 74 -0.87 -1.12 2.93
N LYS A 75 -1.57 -1.43 4.03
CA LYS A 75 -0.97 -2.06 5.21
C LYS A 75 -0.30 -3.40 4.89
N ASP A 76 -0.99 -4.28 4.15
CA ASP A 76 -0.43 -5.57 3.76
C ASP A 76 0.75 -5.41 2.80
N MET A 77 0.68 -4.43 1.88
CA MET A 77 1.81 -4.10 1.00
C MET A 77 3.03 -3.68 1.82
N PHE A 78 2.88 -2.78 2.81
CA PHE A 78 3.99 -2.37 3.66
C PHE A 78 4.46 -3.49 4.58
N ALA A 79 3.56 -4.31 5.13
CA ALA A 79 3.93 -5.47 5.94
C ALA A 79 4.82 -6.46 5.16
N TRP A 80 4.57 -6.61 3.87
CA TRP A 80 5.42 -7.38 2.96
C TRP A 80 6.69 -6.63 2.59
N PHE A 81 6.59 -5.34 2.20
CA PHE A 81 7.72 -4.56 1.70
C PHE A 81 8.80 -4.35 2.77
N LEU A 82 8.43 -4.08 4.02
CA LEU A 82 9.35 -3.82 5.14
C LEU A 82 10.05 -5.09 5.68
N GLN A 83 9.82 -6.26 5.07
CA GLN A 83 10.64 -7.43 5.37
C GLN A 83 12.05 -7.26 4.80
N PRO A 84 13.11 -7.67 5.52
CA PRO A 84 14.50 -7.46 5.10
C PRO A 84 14.83 -8.01 3.71
N GLU A 85 14.18 -9.09 3.29
CA GLU A 85 14.32 -9.69 1.98
C GLU A 85 13.71 -8.88 0.85
N ASN A 86 12.76 -7.98 1.14
CA ASN A 86 12.05 -7.15 0.17
C ASN A 86 12.54 -5.70 0.18
N GLU A 87 12.79 -5.13 1.38
CA GLU A 87 13.15 -3.73 1.56
C GLU A 87 14.40 -3.32 0.75
N ASN A 88 15.38 -4.22 0.67
CA ASN A 88 16.66 -3.99 -0.01
C ASN A 88 16.63 -4.31 -1.51
N ARG A 89 15.45 -4.56 -2.09
CA ARG A 89 15.29 -4.86 -3.52
C ARG A 89 14.63 -3.69 -4.25
N ASP A 90 14.95 -3.55 -5.53
CA ASP A 90 14.29 -2.56 -6.39
C ASP A 90 12.93 -3.13 -6.87
N HIS A 91 11.88 -2.76 -6.14
CA HIS A 91 10.50 -3.06 -6.48
C HIS A 91 9.82 -1.80 -7.04
N THR A 92 9.06 -1.96 -8.12
CA THR A 92 8.09 -0.94 -8.53
C THR A 92 6.79 -1.17 -7.77
N LEU A 93 6.37 -0.18 -6.99
CA LEU A 93 5.22 -0.26 -6.11
C LEU A 93 4.15 0.76 -6.51
N TYR A 94 2.89 0.34 -6.50
CA TYR A 94 1.73 1.20 -6.77
C TYR A 94 0.68 1.09 -5.68
N VAL A 95 0.00 2.22 -5.42
CA VAL A 95 -1.14 2.31 -4.48
C VAL A 95 -2.22 3.21 -5.08
N HIS A 96 -3.46 3.10 -4.63
CA HIS A 96 -4.52 4.01 -5.04
C HIS A 96 -4.28 5.44 -4.51
N ASN A 97 -4.59 6.46 -5.33
CA ASN A 97 -4.70 7.84 -4.89
C ASN A 97 -6.12 8.09 -4.36
N MET A 98 -6.27 8.13 -3.06
CA MET A 98 -7.59 8.23 -2.42
C MET A 98 -8.24 9.62 -2.54
N ALA A 99 -7.52 10.63 -3.03
CA ALA A 99 -8.10 11.93 -3.37
C ALA A 99 -8.98 11.88 -4.63
N GLU A 100 -8.77 10.90 -5.51
CA GLU A 100 -9.43 10.81 -6.83
C GLU A 100 -10.39 9.64 -6.95
N THR A 101 -10.59 8.87 -5.87
CA THR A 101 -11.44 7.68 -5.88
C THR A 101 -12.24 7.54 -4.57
N HIS A 102 -13.24 6.65 -4.58
CA HIS A 102 -14.09 6.40 -3.42
C HIS A 102 -13.48 5.34 -2.50
N TRP A 103 -13.59 5.55 -1.18
CA TRP A 103 -13.04 4.64 -0.18
C TRP A 103 -13.61 3.23 -0.30
N GLU A 104 -14.92 3.10 -0.52
CA GLU A 104 -15.59 1.80 -0.58
C GLU A 104 -15.23 0.98 -1.83
N HIS A 105 -14.97 1.67 -2.93
CA HIS A 105 -14.68 1.06 -4.24
C HIS A 105 -13.61 1.87 -4.97
N PRO A 106 -12.33 1.70 -4.60
CA PRO A 106 -11.24 2.39 -5.28
C PRO A 106 -11.16 2.04 -6.77
N ASP A 107 -10.97 3.05 -7.61
CA ASP A 107 -10.84 2.91 -9.05
C ASP A 107 -9.37 2.74 -9.43
N ASP A 108 -9.04 1.64 -10.09
CA ASP A 108 -7.67 1.27 -10.49
C ASP A 108 -7.05 2.21 -11.52
N THR A 109 -7.83 3.10 -12.15
CA THR A 109 -7.29 4.15 -13.04
C THR A 109 -6.50 5.21 -12.28
N HIS A 110 -6.64 5.27 -10.95
CA HIS A 110 -5.98 6.22 -10.05
C HIS A 110 -4.85 5.57 -9.22
N LEU A 111 -4.15 4.58 -9.80
CA LEU A 111 -2.94 4.00 -9.20
C LEU A 111 -1.73 4.92 -9.41
N ILE A 112 -1.00 5.20 -8.34
CA ILE A 112 0.18 6.08 -8.31
C ILE A 112 1.43 5.36 -7.79
N ASP A 113 2.61 5.90 -8.10
CA ASP A 113 3.90 5.41 -7.57
C ASP A 113 3.91 5.51 -6.03
N ALA A 114 3.90 4.37 -5.36
CA ALA A 114 3.84 4.29 -3.91
C ALA A 114 4.99 5.01 -3.20
N ARG A 115 6.19 5.03 -3.81
CA ARG A 115 7.37 5.67 -3.22
C ARG A 115 7.29 7.21 -3.20
N LYS A 116 6.38 7.78 -4.01
CA LYS A 116 6.15 9.22 -4.09
C LYS A 116 4.89 9.65 -3.38
N ALA A 117 4.08 8.71 -2.94
CA ALA A 117 2.83 8.96 -2.24
C ALA A 117 3.07 9.41 -0.80
N PHE A 118 2.08 10.13 -0.27
CA PHE A 118 1.94 10.46 1.14
C PHE A 118 0.89 9.56 1.77
N TYR A 119 1.07 9.22 3.03
CA TYR A 119 0.23 8.26 3.74
C TYR A 119 -0.33 8.84 5.02
N VAL A 120 -1.58 8.51 5.32
CA VAL A 120 -2.19 8.82 6.62
C VAL A 120 -2.32 7.53 7.41
N VAL A 121 -1.65 7.46 8.55
CA VAL A 121 -1.62 6.33 9.47
C VAL A 121 -2.50 6.63 10.68
N GLY A 122 -3.30 5.66 11.12
CA GLY A 122 -4.14 5.82 12.31
C GLY A 122 -5.42 6.64 12.08
N SER A 123 -5.90 6.77 10.84
CA SER A 123 -7.21 7.34 10.55
C SER A 123 -8.35 6.45 11.06
N SER A 124 -9.54 7.03 11.20
CA SER A 124 -10.76 6.30 11.61
C SER A 124 -11.30 5.32 10.57
N LEU A 125 -10.81 5.37 9.33
CA LEU A 125 -11.29 4.51 8.25
C LEU A 125 -10.54 3.17 8.21
N ASN A 126 -11.29 2.10 7.94
CA ASN A 126 -10.77 0.75 7.87
C ASN A 126 -10.65 0.25 6.42
N GLY A 127 -9.67 -0.59 6.17
CA GLY A 127 -9.51 -1.40 4.97
C GLY A 127 -9.94 -2.86 5.19
N ALA A 128 -9.37 -3.77 4.41
CA ALA A 128 -9.71 -5.19 4.43
C ALA A 128 -9.50 -5.88 5.79
N MET A 129 -8.45 -5.51 6.52
CA MET A 129 -8.05 -6.12 7.78
C MET A 129 -8.08 -5.13 8.95
N GLY A 130 -9.07 -4.23 8.97
CA GLY A 130 -9.15 -3.15 9.96
C GLY A 130 -8.32 -1.92 9.56
N PRO A 131 -7.67 -1.23 10.49
CA PRO A 131 -6.92 -0.01 10.21
C PRO A 131 -5.90 -0.20 9.08
N THR A 132 -5.89 0.73 8.13
CA THR A 132 -4.99 0.74 6.97
C THR A 132 -4.40 2.13 6.78
N LEU A 133 -3.43 2.27 5.87
CA LEU A 133 -2.85 3.56 5.52
C LEU A 133 -3.60 4.13 4.31
N ALA A 134 -4.22 5.29 4.46
CA ALA A 134 -4.74 6.03 3.30
C ALA A 134 -3.56 6.59 2.49
N SER A 135 -3.64 6.57 1.16
CA SER A 135 -2.55 6.98 0.28
C SER A 135 -2.99 8.08 -0.70
N PHE A 136 -2.12 9.07 -0.92
CA PHE A 136 -2.42 10.29 -1.67
C PHE A 136 -1.25 10.69 -2.56
N ALA A 137 -1.54 11.31 -3.70
CA ALA A 137 -0.51 11.83 -4.61
C ALA A 137 0.19 13.08 -4.06
N THR A 138 -0.50 13.88 -3.24
CA THR A 138 0.03 15.12 -2.66
C THR A 138 -0.07 15.13 -1.15
N GLU A 139 0.85 15.87 -0.51
CA GLU A 139 0.82 16.07 0.93
C GLU A 139 -0.42 16.85 1.38
N THR A 140 -0.88 17.79 0.57
CA THR A 140 -2.07 18.59 0.84
C THR A 140 -3.31 17.70 0.97
N ASP A 141 -3.53 16.78 0.03
CA ASP A 141 -4.67 15.85 0.09
C ASP A 141 -4.60 14.94 1.33
N ALA A 142 -3.38 14.50 1.69
CA ALA A 142 -3.17 13.70 2.90
C ALA A 142 -3.49 14.49 4.17
N VAL A 143 -3.09 15.77 4.25
CA VAL A 143 -3.40 16.66 5.39
C VAL A 143 -4.90 16.93 5.49
N ASP A 144 -5.55 17.22 4.38
CA ASP A 144 -7.00 17.45 4.34
C ASP A 144 -7.77 16.20 4.81
N PHE A 145 -7.36 15.02 4.33
CA PHE A 145 -7.93 13.75 4.79
C PHE A 145 -7.69 13.52 6.30
N ALA A 146 -6.48 13.80 6.79
CA ALA A 146 -6.15 13.65 8.21
C ALA A 146 -6.94 14.63 9.10
N ALA A 147 -7.29 15.82 8.59
CA ALA A 147 -8.15 16.77 9.31
C ALA A 147 -9.58 16.22 9.51
N ASP A 148 -10.10 15.47 8.54
CA ASP A 148 -11.47 14.92 8.58
C ASP A 148 -11.54 13.58 9.33
N HIS A 149 -10.50 12.73 9.20
CA HIS A 149 -10.51 11.34 9.65
C HIS A 149 -9.50 11.03 10.75
N GLY A 150 -8.70 12.01 11.15
CA GLY A 150 -7.58 11.81 12.07
C GLY A 150 -6.40 11.10 11.42
N GLY A 151 -5.38 10.87 12.24
CA GLY A 151 -4.16 10.18 11.81
C GLY A 151 -2.98 11.12 11.62
N GLU A 152 -1.82 10.53 11.30
CA GLU A 152 -0.54 11.20 11.07
C GLU A 152 -0.15 11.06 9.60
N VAL A 153 0.32 12.16 9.00
CA VAL A 153 0.80 12.19 7.61
C VAL A 153 2.28 11.82 7.59
N LEU A 154 2.62 10.80 6.81
CA LEU A 154 3.99 10.30 6.65
C LEU A 154 4.37 10.18 5.18
N SER A 155 5.65 10.33 4.86
CA SER A 155 6.20 9.93 3.57
C SER A 155 6.41 8.41 3.51
N PHE A 156 6.59 7.85 2.32
CA PHE A 156 6.89 6.42 2.14
C PHE A 156 8.06 5.94 3.00
N SER A 157 9.14 6.74 3.08
CA SER A 157 10.38 6.38 3.79
C SER A 157 10.25 6.42 5.31
N ASP A 158 9.24 7.10 5.85
CA ASP A 158 9.04 7.24 7.29
C ASP A 158 8.16 6.13 7.87
N ILE A 159 7.54 5.32 7.01
CA ILE A 159 6.68 4.21 7.44
C ILE A 159 7.54 3.06 7.95
N THR A 160 7.24 2.60 9.17
CA THR A 160 7.90 1.50 9.85
C THR A 160 6.89 0.41 10.26
N LEU A 161 7.38 -0.76 10.66
CA LEU A 161 6.52 -1.82 11.20
C LEU A 161 5.75 -1.40 12.46
N GLU A 162 6.26 -0.44 13.22
CA GLU A 162 5.57 0.10 14.40
C GLU A 162 4.31 0.87 13.99
N HIS A 163 4.38 1.68 12.92
CA HIS A 163 3.23 2.39 12.37
C HIS A 163 2.12 1.44 11.89
N LEU A 164 2.46 0.26 11.38
CA LEU A 164 1.47 -0.74 10.96
C LEU A 164 0.72 -1.37 12.14
N ASN A 165 1.32 -1.38 13.33
CA ASN A 165 0.76 -1.97 14.55
C ASN A 165 0.02 -0.94 15.41
N SER A 166 0.39 0.34 15.36
CA SER A 166 -0.20 1.41 16.20
C SER A 166 -1.69 1.65 15.94
N GLY A 167 -2.14 1.46 14.70
CA GLY A 167 -3.56 1.53 14.34
C GLY A 167 -4.44 0.50 15.05
N MET A 168 -3.89 -0.66 15.45
CA MET A 168 -4.61 -1.67 16.22
C MET A 168 -4.76 -1.30 17.69
N ALA A 169 -3.73 -0.67 18.29
CA ALA A 169 -3.73 -0.32 19.71
C ALA A 169 -4.73 0.79 20.07
N MET A 170 -4.98 1.74 19.16
CA MET A 170 -5.97 2.82 19.40
C MET A 170 -7.41 2.33 19.28
N HIS A 171 -7.68 1.32 18.46
CA HIS A 171 -9.04 0.78 18.29
C HIS A 171 -9.47 -0.08 19.48
N ASP A 172 -8.54 -0.81 20.09
CA ASP A 172 -8.82 -1.62 21.29
C ASP A 172 -9.10 -0.74 22.53
N MET A 173 -8.49 0.44 22.64
CA MET A 173 -8.76 1.35 23.75
C MET A 173 -10.11 2.09 23.63
N ALA A 174 -10.60 2.35 22.44
CA ALA A 174 -11.92 2.97 22.25
C ALA A 174 -13.08 2.00 22.55
N GLY A 175 -12.89 0.70 22.36
CA GLY A 175 -13.89 -0.34 22.65
C GLY A 175 -14.04 -0.71 24.11
N MET A 176 -13.09 -0.35 24.97
CA MET A 176 -13.13 -0.72 26.39
C MET A 176 -13.93 0.25 27.28
N HIS A 177 -14.42 1.36 26.76
CA HIS A 177 -15.19 2.34 27.55
C HIS A 177 -16.72 2.19 27.49
N GLU A 178 -17.26 1.26 26.70
CA GLU A 178 -18.71 1.00 26.64
C GLU A 178 -19.03 -0.43 27.14
N GLY A 179 -19.01 -0.66 28.42
CA GLY A 179 -19.51 -1.95 28.91
C GLY A 179 -19.14 -2.34 30.33
N HIS A 180 -19.32 -1.46 31.30
CA HIS A 180 -19.52 -1.94 32.66
C HIS A 180 -20.45 -1.01 33.44
N GLU A 181 -21.71 -1.06 33.10
CA GLU A 181 -22.78 -0.67 34.04
C GLU A 181 -23.06 -1.88 34.91
N VAL A 182 -22.39 -1.90 36.08
CA VAL A 182 -22.71 -2.80 37.17
C VAL A 182 -24.12 -2.43 37.66
N ARG A 183 -25.11 -3.22 37.34
CA ARG A 183 -26.40 -3.20 38.02
C ARG A 183 -26.25 -3.87 39.36
N ASP A 184 -25.92 -3.10 40.35
CA ASP A 184 -26.22 -3.44 41.75
C ASP A 184 -27.74 -3.26 41.96
N GLY A 185 -28.42 -4.38 42.06
CA GLY A 185 -29.84 -4.45 42.39
C GLY A 185 -30.06 -5.53 43.43
N ALA A 186 -29.89 -5.11 44.67
CA ALA A 186 -30.33 -5.88 45.82
C ALA A 186 -31.84 -6.20 45.77
N GLY A 187 -32.20 -7.41 46.07
CA GLY A 187 -33.60 -7.83 46.17
C GLY A 187 -33.68 -9.22 46.82
N MET A 188 -33.43 -9.20 48.11
CA MET A 188 -33.71 -10.24 49.05
C MET A 188 -35.22 -10.31 49.24
N VAL A 189 -35.89 -11.45 49.05
CA VAL A 189 -37.09 -11.84 49.77
C VAL A 189 -37.18 -13.35 49.84
N ASP A 190 -37.07 -13.83 51.07
CA ASP A 190 -37.50 -15.14 51.55
C ASP A 190 -39.01 -15.32 51.33
N ALA A 191 -39.42 -16.52 50.97
CA ALA A 191 -40.69 -17.09 51.42
C ALA A 191 -40.65 -18.62 51.23
N HIS A 192 -40.48 -19.32 52.33
CA HIS A 192 -40.98 -20.66 52.58
C HIS A 192 -42.45 -20.77 52.12
N ASP A 193 -42.84 -21.80 51.48
CA ASP A 193 -43.99 -22.58 51.93
C ASP A 193 -43.95 -24.03 51.41
N SER A 194 -44.27 -24.90 52.39
CA SER A 194 -44.39 -26.33 52.33
C SER A 194 -45.78 -26.74 51.86
N GLY A 195 -45.91 -27.83 51.16
CA GLY A 195 -47.23 -28.50 50.92
C GLY A 195 -47.08 -29.53 49.82
N ALA A 196 -46.84 -30.73 50.07
CA ALA A 196 -47.60 -31.89 50.53
C ALA A 196 -48.71 -32.33 49.52
N MET A 197 -48.45 -33.55 49.02
CA MET A 197 -49.42 -34.66 48.72
C MET A 197 -50.46 -34.47 47.62
N THR A 198 -50.58 -35.34 46.75
CA THR A 198 -51.20 -36.68 46.57
C THR A 198 -51.79 -36.85 45.16
N HIS A 199 -51.62 -37.97 44.65
CA HIS A 199 -52.27 -38.97 43.81
C HIS A 199 -51.53 -39.27 42.54
#